data_34f1f2d9c5a6cfffc0db62d5a9d7d2de
#
_entry.id   34f1f2d9c5a6cfffc0db62d5a9d7d2de
#
_cell.length_a   1.000
_cell.length_b   1.000
_cell.length_c   1.000
_cell.angle_alpha   90.00
_cell.angle_beta   90.00
_cell.angle_gamma   90.00
#
_symmetry.space_group_name_H-M   'P 1'
#
loop_
_entity.id
_entity.type
_entity.pdbx_description
1 polymer ?
#
loop_
_entity_poly.entity_id
_entity_poly.type
_entity_poly.pdbx_seq_one_letter_code
_entity_poly.pdbx_strand_id
1 'polypeptide(L)'
;MLQNQVWQPLPGSRQAEIYPYLRKPDLLSSNSCIIRTPRQILLIDAGALAAQTADLNRILTDCQRERSRPVVVYLTHCHLDHSLEVGRHRQIMTTAPVWIAIQEQGADYLSEGDSAKTIAELYGVAFPSLRPDIRLLTETDKRRKAPRSISLMQGVGMTIMTEAIHANLERPMFQQTISIGGGDVLEIYSAPGHSPDSICIRAGEVLFIGDLLAAANPMVAGISGWHREHLIETQKHVQWLLDHKPVRICYPGHGGLIPSGKVRDILQRLQRKTLSLGDVSRMNEERLFQITDYALELLDEAEEVFSSIAGRLLYVAYQLECLEEEEAACRCRSAMPMEKIDACLLEFRKLCRGLDSGKIRRVEFAHGALAIVEQVKSLFDPRPLAAILPQPLIHRGTSLLLDFIGIANGRRNLEEFIPTDVNAVIDDVLRAGQNSPHLTDSVLDYVEDDAQFLAALVLRIGHEPAAERPVVHFLPHRPLPYVSLAAGRFSNTLLTFLDWLAQAHPTSIRIETGMDRSGLFVTVSPAGRCGEAPTPHRKKKIDSFARRFHLCGLLLQTEKDGFRLRVAEGRDAAEGQASGDSRGTFF
;
A
#
# COMPACT_ATOMS: atom_id res chain seq x y z
N MET A 1 0.14 -20.82 -17.03
CA MET A 1 0.81 -19.87 -16.11
C MET A 1 2.15 -20.47 -15.76
N LEU A 2 3.21 -19.68 -15.57
CA LEU A 2 4.52 -20.22 -15.18
C LEU A 2 4.44 -20.85 -13.79
N GLN A 3 5.14 -21.98 -13.60
CA GLN A 3 5.25 -22.68 -12.33
C GLN A 3 6.43 -22.12 -11.53
N ASN A 4 6.25 -21.94 -10.23
CA ASN A 4 7.30 -21.45 -9.35
C ASN A 4 8.38 -22.52 -9.12
N GLN A 5 9.64 -22.10 -9.14
CA GLN A 5 10.82 -22.95 -8.89
C GLN A 5 10.93 -24.18 -9.82
N VAL A 6 10.52 -24.04 -11.08
CA VAL A 6 10.61 -25.08 -12.10
C VAL A 6 11.16 -24.49 -13.39
N TRP A 7 12.16 -25.14 -14.00
CA TRP A 7 12.63 -24.82 -15.34
C TRP A 7 11.56 -25.14 -16.38
N GLN A 8 11.27 -24.19 -17.25
CA GLN A 8 10.26 -24.31 -18.29
C GLN A 8 10.59 -23.38 -19.46
N PRO A 9 10.07 -23.64 -20.67
CA PRO A 9 10.29 -22.74 -21.80
C PRO A 9 9.83 -21.31 -21.49
N LEU A 10 10.65 -20.32 -21.84
CA LEU A 10 10.27 -18.92 -21.75
C LEU A 10 9.17 -18.62 -22.79
N PRO A 11 7.96 -18.21 -22.38
CA PRO A 11 6.90 -17.89 -23.35
C PRO A 11 7.36 -16.85 -24.37
N GLY A 12 7.11 -17.12 -25.65
CA GLY A 12 7.52 -16.26 -26.76
C GLY A 12 9.00 -16.36 -27.15
N SER A 13 9.80 -17.23 -26.52
CA SER A 13 11.17 -17.55 -26.91
C SER A 13 11.24 -18.87 -27.67
N ARG A 14 12.27 -18.99 -28.50
CA ARG A 14 12.56 -20.25 -29.23
C ARG A 14 13.50 -21.19 -28.46
N GLN A 15 14.40 -20.63 -27.65
CA GLN A 15 15.51 -21.40 -27.08
C GLN A 15 15.77 -21.06 -25.59
N ALA A 16 15.18 -19.98 -25.09
CA ALA A 16 15.39 -19.61 -23.70
C ALA A 16 14.43 -20.37 -22.76
N GLU A 17 14.91 -20.64 -21.57
CA GLU A 17 14.13 -21.21 -20.46
C GLU A 17 14.12 -20.26 -19.29
N ILE A 18 13.05 -20.33 -18.51
CA ILE A 18 12.79 -19.47 -17.36
C ILE A 18 12.60 -20.30 -16.09
N TYR A 19 13.17 -19.83 -14.99
CA TYR A 19 13.01 -20.35 -13.65
C TYR A 19 12.47 -19.24 -12.75
N PRO A 20 11.17 -19.14 -12.52
CA PRO A 20 10.60 -18.18 -11.57
C PRO A 20 10.97 -18.54 -10.13
N TYR A 21 11.36 -17.56 -9.34
CA TYR A 21 11.55 -17.69 -7.91
C TYR A 21 10.63 -16.71 -7.20
N LEU A 22 9.36 -17.13 -7.02
CA LEU A 22 8.33 -16.32 -6.38
C LEU A 22 8.34 -16.55 -4.87
N ARG A 23 8.27 -15.48 -4.14
CA ARG A 23 8.21 -15.44 -2.67
C ARG A 23 6.81 -15.11 -2.17
N LYS A 24 6.55 -15.39 -0.90
CA LYS A 24 5.39 -14.79 -0.23
C LYS A 24 5.59 -13.27 -0.23
N PRO A 25 4.52 -12.50 -0.49
CA PRO A 25 4.63 -11.04 -0.45
C PRO A 25 5.07 -10.58 0.94
N ASP A 26 6.24 -9.98 1.01
CA ASP A 26 6.76 -9.30 2.19
C ASP A 26 7.57 -8.06 1.75
N LEU A 27 7.97 -7.24 2.68
CA LEU A 27 8.81 -6.06 2.43
C LEU A 27 10.31 -6.38 2.60
N LEU A 28 10.67 -7.62 2.87
CA LEU A 28 12.05 -8.00 3.22
C LEU A 28 12.87 -8.36 1.99
N SER A 29 12.24 -8.94 0.97
CA SER A 29 12.96 -9.36 -0.23
C SER A 29 12.04 -9.54 -1.42
N SER A 30 12.50 -9.14 -2.58
CA SER A 30 11.80 -9.25 -3.85
C SER A 30 11.72 -10.68 -4.36
N ASN A 31 10.84 -10.91 -5.34
CA ASN A 31 10.92 -12.05 -6.23
C ASN A 31 12.21 -12.00 -7.06
N SER A 32 12.69 -13.16 -7.48
CA SER A 32 13.79 -13.29 -8.43
C SER A 32 13.39 -14.13 -9.62
N CYS A 33 14.13 -14.02 -10.72
CA CYS A 33 13.90 -14.88 -11.89
C CYS A 33 15.21 -15.19 -12.60
N ILE A 34 15.44 -16.45 -12.94
CA ILE A 34 16.58 -16.83 -13.76
C ILE A 34 16.10 -17.18 -15.17
N ILE A 35 16.74 -16.62 -16.19
CA ILE A 35 16.51 -16.97 -17.59
C ILE A 35 17.84 -17.51 -18.14
N ARG A 36 17.83 -18.73 -18.65
CA ARG A 36 18.98 -19.30 -19.33
C ARG A 36 18.80 -19.27 -20.82
N THR A 37 19.81 -18.78 -21.52
CA THR A 37 19.87 -18.71 -22.99
C THR A 37 21.08 -19.48 -23.51
N PRO A 38 21.22 -19.70 -24.80
CA PRO A 38 22.43 -20.33 -25.37
C PRO A 38 23.72 -19.55 -25.07
N ARG A 39 23.66 -18.23 -24.86
CA ARG A 39 24.85 -17.37 -24.71
C ARG A 39 25.12 -16.90 -23.30
N GLN A 40 24.10 -16.70 -22.49
CA GLN A 40 24.24 -16.11 -21.15
C GLN A 40 23.14 -16.57 -20.21
N ILE A 41 23.34 -16.37 -18.93
CA ILE A 41 22.34 -16.55 -17.89
C ILE A 41 21.98 -15.16 -17.37
N LEU A 42 20.69 -14.86 -17.27
CA LEU A 42 20.16 -13.63 -16.72
C LEU A 42 19.56 -13.94 -15.36
N LEU A 43 19.88 -13.12 -14.36
CA LEU A 43 19.18 -13.07 -13.08
C LEU A 43 18.49 -11.73 -12.98
N ILE A 44 17.18 -11.72 -12.84
CA ILE A 44 16.39 -10.51 -12.62
C ILE A 44 16.10 -10.40 -11.13
N ASP A 45 16.60 -9.36 -10.49
CA ASP A 45 16.63 -9.10 -9.05
C ASP A 45 17.21 -10.24 -8.20
N ALA A 46 18.01 -9.91 -7.23
CA ALA A 46 18.71 -10.91 -6.40
C ALA A 46 18.11 -11.08 -5.01
N GLY A 47 17.24 -10.13 -4.61
CA GLY A 47 16.66 -10.11 -3.27
C GLY A 47 17.60 -9.60 -2.19
N ALA A 48 17.18 -9.74 -0.94
CA ALA A 48 17.92 -9.29 0.25
C ALA A 48 18.09 -10.38 1.33
N LEU A 49 17.67 -11.60 1.08
CA LEU A 49 17.76 -12.67 2.07
C LEU A 49 18.83 -13.70 1.70
N ALA A 50 19.74 -13.98 2.63
CA ALA A 50 20.82 -14.94 2.45
C ALA A 50 20.33 -16.34 2.02
N ALA A 51 19.19 -16.80 2.53
CA ALA A 51 18.60 -18.08 2.13
C ALA A 51 18.19 -18.10 0.65
N GLN A 52 17.58 -17.00 0.15
CA GLN A 52 17.22 -16.83 -1.26
C GLN A 52 18.48 -16.84 -2.14
N THR A 53 19.51 -16.11 -1.72
CA THR A 53 20.78 -16.03 -2.43
C THR A 53 21.47 -17.41 -2.50
N ALA A 54 21.44 -18.18 -1.43
CA ALA A 54 21.99 -19.54 -1.41
C ALA A 54 21.29 -20.46 -2.42
N ASP A 55 19.95 -20.38 -2.51
CA ASP A 55 19.16 -21.14 -3.49
C ASP A 55 19.48 -20.71 -4.93
N LEU A 56 19.46 -19.39 -5.19
CA LEU A 56 19.78 -18.84 -6.51
C LEU A 56 21.21 -19.24 -6.93
N ASN A 57 22.15 -19.19 -6.01
CA ASN A 57 23.55 -19.56 -6.26
C ASN A 57 23.71 -21.03 -6.65
N ARG A 58 22.98 -21.93 -5.96
CA ARG A 58 22.95 -23.36 -6.30
C ARG A 58 22.47 -23.56 -7.75
N ILE A 59 21.36 -22.92 -8.11
CA ILE A 59 20.76 -23.04 -9.45
C ILE A 59 21.68 -22.46 -10.52
N LEU A 60 22.29 -21.29 -10.28
CA LEU A 60 23.25 -20.66 -11.19
C LEU A 60 24.49 -21.56 -11.39
N THR A 61 25.00 -22.16 -10.31
CA THR A 61 26.14 -23.09 -10.35
C THR A 61 25.82 -24.32 -11.18
N ASP A 62 24.64 -24.90 -11.02
CA ASP A 62 24.22 -26.06 -11.83
C ASP A 62 24.11 -25.70 -13.31
N CYS A 63 23.53 -24.54 -13.65
CA CYS A 63 23.51 -24.03 -15.03
C CYS A 63 24.90 -23.84 -15.63
N GLN A 64 25.90 -23.45 -14.83
CA GLN A 64 27.27 -23.25 -15.28
C GLN A 64 28.07 -24.54 -15.42
N ARG A 65 27.76 -25.57 -14.59
CA ARG A 65 28.30 -26.92 -14.77
C ARG A 65 27.87 -27.56 -16.08
N GLU A 66 26.62 -27.32 -16.49
CA GLU A 66 26.13 -27.79 -17.79
C GLU A 66 26.85 -27.11 -18.96
N ARG A 67 27.04 -25.80 -18.87
CA ARG A 67 27.73 -24.99 -19.88
C ARG A 67 28.22 -23.67 -19.28
N SER A 68 29.50 -23.39 -19.43
CA SER A 68 30.09 -22.11 -19.01
C SER A 68 29.50 -20.95 -19.80
N ARG A 69 28.84 -20.02 -19.11
CA ARG A 69 28.18 -18.83 -19.65
C ARG A 69 28.32 -17.67 -18.68
N PRO A 70 28.48 -16.42 -19.12
CA PRO A 70 28.46 -15.28 -18.22
C PRO A 70 27.08 -15.15 -17.58
N VAL A 71 27.07 -14.71 -16.34
CA VAL A 71 25.85 -14.34 -15.60
C VAL A 71 25.71 -12.82 -15.60
N VAL A 72 24.54 -12.33 -15.98
CA VAL A 72 24.21 -10.90 -15.91
C VAL A 72 23.04 -10.73 -14.97
N VAL A 73 23.27 -10.05 -13.86
CA VAL A 73 22.24 -9.67 -12.89
C VAL A 73 21.65 -8.34 -13.34
N TYR A 74 20.39 -8.34 -13.70
CA TYR A 74 19.62 -7.14 -14.00
C TYR A 74 18.82 -6.74 -12.76
N LEU A 75 19.08 -5.56 -12.23
CA LEU A 75 18.31 -4.99 -11.14
C LEU A 75 17.23 -4.08 -11.71
N THR A 76 15.98 -4.34 -11.32
CA THR A 76 14.84 -3.49 -11.73
C THR A 76 14.95 -2.08 -11.13
N HIS A 77 15.56 -1.97 -9.95
CA HIS A 77 15.93 -0.71 -9.28
C HIS A 77 16.86 -0.99 -8.10
N CYS A 78 17.37 0.08 -7.46
CA CYS A 78 18.43 -0.02 -6.45
C CYS A 78 17.95 -0.34 -5.03
N HIS A 79 16.65 -0.47 -4.76
CA HIS A 79 16.17 -0.70 -3.40
C HIS A 79 16.77 -1.96 -2.79
N LEU A 80 16.96 -1.90 -1.47
CA LEU A 80 17.64 -2.92 -0.68
C LEU A 80 17.09 -4.32 -0.90
N ASP A 81 15.78 -4.47 -0.90
CA ASP A 81 15.07 -5.74 -1.04
C ASP A 81 15.22 -6.40 -2.41
N HIS A 82 15.75 -5.68 -3.42
CA HIS A 82 16.11 -6.19 -4.75
C HIS A 82 17.62 -6.42 -4.93
N SER A 83 18.46 -5.68 -4.20
CA SER A 83 19.88 -5.53 -4.55
C SER A 83 20.87 -5.89 -3.45
N LEU A 84 20.45 -6.02 -2.16
CA LEU A 84 21.37 -6.14 -1.02
C LEU A 84 22.31 -7.33 -1.14
N GLU A 85 21.80 -8.49 -1.53
CA GLU A 85 22.61 -9.71 -1.56
C GLU A 85 23.64 -9.71 -2.69
N VAL A 86 23.38 -9.02 -3.80
CA VAL A 86 24.39 -8.80 -4.84
C VAL A 86 25.54 -7.96 -4.29
N GLY A 87 25.22 -6.93 -3.51
CA GLY A 87 26.21 -6.09 -2.86
C GLY A 87 27.09 -6.85 -1.84
N ARG A 88 26.48 -7.75 -1.07
CA ARG A 88 27.19 -8.52 -0.04
C ARG A 88 28.00 -9.70 -0.59
N HIS A 89 27.51 -10.35 -1.63
CA HIS A 89 27.98 -11.67 -2.02
C HIS A 89 28.44 -11.79 -3.48
N ARG A 90 28.73 -10.68 -4.14
CA ARG A 90 29.15 -10.65 -5.55
C ARG A 90 30.24 -11.69 -5.89
N GLN A 91 31.21 -11.89 -4.99
CA GLN A 91 32.33 -12.81 -5.21
C GLN A 91 31.95 -14.29 -4.99
N ILE A 92 30.83 -14.55 -4.33
CA ILE A 92 30.40 -15.89 -3.92
C ILE A 92 29.37 -16.45 -4.89
N MET A 93 28.73 -15.62 -5.70
CA MET A 93 27.55 -16.01 -6.48
C MET A 93 27.83 -17.04 -7.57
N THR A 94 29.05 -17.18 -8.08
CA THR A 94 29.34 -18.16 -9.13
C THR A 94 30.84 -18.35 -9.40
N THR A 95 31.20 -19.44 -10.10
CA THR A 95 32.55 -19.70 -10.60
C THR A 95 32.86 -18.97 -11.91
N ALA A 96 31.86 -18.37 -12.57
CA ALA A 96 32.00 -17.62 -13.83
C ALA A 96 31.87 -16.09 -13.58
N PRO A 97 32.26 -15.26 -14.55
CA PRO A 97 32.10 -13.81 -14.44
C PRO A 97 30.64 -13.41 -14.20
N VAL A 98 30.41 -12.63 -13.17
CA VAL A 98 29.11 -12.01 -12.86
C VAL A 98 29.16 -10.54 -13.17
N TRP A 99 28.22 -10.08 -13.97
CA TRP A 99 28.05 -8.71 -14.38
C TRP A 99 26.78 -8.14 -13.74
N ILE A 100 26.84 -6.94 -13.20
CA ILE A 100 25.68 -6.26 -12.60
C ILE A 100 25.26 -5.12 -13.51
N ALA A 101 24.01 -5.17 -13.96
CA ALA A 101 23.37 -4.21 -14.84
C ALA A 101 22.22 -3.50 -14.13
N ILE A 102 22.24 -2.18 -14.12
CA ILE A 102 21.19 -1.34 -13.55
C ILE A 102 21.12 0.00 -14.29
N GLN A 103 20.00 0.70 -14.19
CA GLN A 103 19.84 2.06 -14.72
C GLN A 103 20.93 3.02 -14.15
N GLU A 104 21.30 4.03 -14.92
CA GLU A 104 22.44 4.92 -14.62
C GLU A 104 22.38 5.53 -13.23
N GLN A 105 21.25 6.10 -12.82
CA GLN A 105 21.10 6.71 -11.47
C GLN A 105 21.18 5.66 -10.37
N GLY A 106 20.58 4.49 -10.56
CA GLY A 106 20.72 3.38 -9.62
C GLY A 106 22.16 2.91 -9.49
N ALA A 107 22.94 2.95 -10.59
CA ALA A 107 24.37 2.65 -10.54
C ALA A 107 25.15 3.67 -9.68
N ASP A 108 24.78 4.93 -9.70
CA ASP A 108 25.38 5.94 -8.85
C ASP A 108 25.01 5.70 -7.38
N TYR A 109 23.75 5.49 -7.06
CA TYR A 109 23.27 5.22 -5.70
C TYR A 109 23.92 3.98 -5.06
N LEU A 110 24.03 2.89 -5.84
CA LEU A 110 24.71 1.68 -5.37
C LEU A 110 26.21 1.90 -5.18
N SER A 111 26.86 2.67 -6.07
CA SER A 111 28.31 2.96 -5.98
C SER A 111 28.65 3.82 -4.77
N GLU A 112 27.76 4.73 -4.41
CA GLU A 112 27.89 5.60 -3.24
C GLU A 112 27.50 4.90 -1.95
N GLY A 113 26.76 3.79 -2.02
CA GLY A 113 26.18 3.13 -0.84
C GLY A 113 25.12 4.00 -0.18
N ASP A 114 24.36 4.78 -0.99
CA ASP A 114 23.35 5.73 -0.50
C ASP A 114 22.20 5.00 0.19
N SER A 115 22.21 5.02 1.53
CA SER A 115 21.23 4.33 2.35
C SER A 115 19.81 4.91 2.22
N ALA A 116 19.68 6.18 1.86
CA ALA A 116 18.37 6.79 1.65
C ALA A 116 17.77 6.38 0.30
N LYS A 117 18.56 6.40 -0.78
CA LYS A 117 18.12 6.01 -2.12
C LYS A 117 17.90 4.52 -2.28
N THR A 118 18.71 3.71 -1.60
CA THR A 118 18.51 2.25 -1.52
C THR A 118 17.47 1.84 -0.49
N ILE A 119 16.85 2.79 0.22
CA ILE A 119 15.94 2.58 1.36
C ILE A 119 16.52 1.74 2.51
N ALA A 120 17.82 1.48 2.52
CA ALA A 120 18.49 0.70 3.56
C ALA A 120 18.33 1.32 4.96
N GLU A 121 18.25 2.66 5.03
CA GLU A 121 17.99 3.37 6.27
C GLU A 121 16.63 3.04 6.89
N LEU A 122 15.60 2.66 6.08
CA LEU A 122 14.29 2.24 6.60
C LEU A 122 14.39 0.92 7.38
N TYR A 123 15.37 0.10 7.05
CA TYR A 123 15.64 -1.19 7.69
C TYR A 123 16.73 -1.10 8.77
N GLY A 124 17.27 0.10 9.01
CA GLY A 124 18.34 0.31 9.98
C GLY A 124 19.67 -0.37 9.63
N VAL A 125 19.91 -0.65 8.35
CA VAL A 125 21.13 -1.29 7.87
C VAL A 125 21.93 -0.37 6.95
N ALA A 126 23.25 -0.50 6.99
CA ALA A 126 24.10 0.16 6.02
C ALA A 126 24.09 -0.61 4.70
N PHE A 127 23.94 0.09 3.58
CA PHE A 127 24.07 -0.52 2.27
C PHE A 127 25.58 -0.59 1.88
N PRO A 128 26.09 -1.78 1.52
CA PRO A 128 27.49 -1.88 1.09
C PRO A 128 27.65 -1.21 -0.28
N SER A 129 28.67 -0.37 -0.44
CA SER A 129 29.00 0.22 -1.73
C SER A 129 29.21 -0.88 -2.78
N LEU A 130 28.48 -0.81 -3.88
CA LEU A 130 28.52 -1.75 -4.97
C LEU A 130 28.68 -1.00 -6.30
N ARG A 131 29.75 -1.26 -7.03
CA ARG A 131 29.98 -0.69 -8.34
C ARG A 131 29.41 -1.59 -9.44
N PRO A 132 28.26 -1.23 -10.08
CA PRO A 132 27.71 -1.97 -11.21
C PRO A 132 28.65 -1.91 -12.43
N ASP A 133 28.62 -2.96 -13.23
CA ASP A 133 29.48 -3.08 -14.43
C ASP A 133 28.83 -2.47 -15.67
N ILE A 134 27.50 -2.55 -15.74
CA ILE A 134 26.72 -2.15 -16.92
C ILE A 134 25.69 -1.11 -16.47
N ARG A 135 25.89 0.12 -16.93
CA ARG A 135 24.93 1.21 -16.76
C ARG A 135 23.95 1.17 -17.92
N LEU A 136 22.67 1.08 -17.61
CA LEU A 136 21.56 1.03 -18.56
C LEU A 136 20.92 2.42 -18.71
N LEU A 137 20.34 2.67 -19.89
CA LEU A 137 19.58 3.89 -20.19
C LEU A 137 20.35 5.17 -19.85
N THR A 138 21.68 5.19 -20.14
CA THR A 138 22.51 6.35 -19.83
C THR A 138 22.08 7.56 -20.66
N GLU A 139 22.32 8.77 -20.13
CA GLU A 139 22.07 10.00 -20.90
C GLU A 139 22.87 10.04 -22.21
N THR A 140 24.07 9.44 -22.23
CA THR A 140 24.88 9.30 -23.43
C THR A 140 24.19 8.39 -24.46
N ASP A 141 23.67 7.24 -24.05
CA ASP A 141 22.97 6.32 -24.93
C ASP A 141 21.69 6.96 -25.49
N LYS A 142 20.92 7.68 -24.66
CA LYS A 142 19.70 8.39 -25.08
C LYS A 142 19.97 9.48 -26.13
N ARG A 143 21.10 10.20 -25.98
CA ARG A 143 21.48 11.28 -26.91
C ARG A 143 22.07 10.76 -28.22
N ARG A 144 23.00 9.78 -28.13
CA ARG A 144 23.76 9.29 -29.30
C ARG A 144 22.98 8.32 -30.15
N LYS A 145 22.09 7.52 -29.56
CA LYS A 145 21.31 6.47 -30.23
C LYS A 145 22.19 5.48 -31.05
N ALA A 146 23.45 5.37 -30.68
CA ALA A 146 24.42 4.49 -31.35
C ALA A 146 24.55 3.17 -30.59
N PRO A 147 24.82 2.05 -31.27
CA PRO A 147 25.04 0.77 -30.63
C PRO A 147 26.22 0.83 -29.67
N ARG A 148 26.04 0.27 -28.47
CA ARG A 148 27.12 0.11 -27.48
C ARG A 148 27.40 -1.37 -27.28
N SER A 149 28.64 -1.79 -27.52
CA SER A 149 29.05 -3.18 -27.35
C SER A 149 29.84 -3.36 -26.06
N ILE A 150 29.54 -4.45 -25.34
CA ILE A 150 30.20 -4.84 -24.09
C ILE A 150 30.66 -6.28 -24.24
N SER A 151 31.94 -6.55 -23.91
CA SER A 151 32.48 -7.89 -23.86
C SER A 151 32.22 -8.48 -22.47
N LEU A 152 31.51 -9.60 -22.38
CA LEU A 152 31.18 -10.26 -21.11
C LEU A 152 32.22 -11.33 -20.75
N MET A 153 32.65 -12.10 -21.73
CA MET A 153 33.74 -13.09 -21.63
C MET A 153 34.26 -13.38 -23.04
N GLN A 154 35.35 -14.15 -23.15
CA GLN A 154 35.96 -14.47 -24.46
C GLN A 154 34.91 -15.07 -25.42
N GLY A 155 34.69 -14.41 -26.55
CA GLY A 155 33.74 -14.82 -27.56
C GLY A 155 32.25 -14.55 -27.23
N VAL A 156 31.94 -13.95 -26.09
CA VAL A 156 30.57 -13.61 -25.72
C VAL A 156 30.49 -12.11 -25.37
N GLY A 157 29.71 -11.39 -26.15
CA GLY A 157 29.43 -9.97 -25.90
C GLY A 157 27.94 -9.68 -26.04
N MET A 158 27.56 -8.49 -25.61
CA MET A 158 26.21 -7.95 -25.82
C MET A 158 26.30 -6.61 -26.56
N THR A 159 25.29 -6.34 -27.36
CA THR A 159 25.12 -5.03 -28.01
C THR A 159 23.82 -4.42 -27.50
N ILE A 160 23.92 -3.19 -27.04
CA ILE A 160 22.82 -2.39 -26.52
C ILE A 160 22.44 -1.35 -27.57
N MET A 161 21.20 -1.37 -28.03
CA MET A 161 20.61 -0.37 -28.91
C MET A 161 19.62 0.46 -28.12
N THR A 162 19.69 1.78 -28.20
CA THR A 162 18.80 2.70 -27.47
C THR A 162 17.94 3.49 -28.45
N GLU A 163 16.64 3.53 -28.19
CA GLU A 163 15.66 4.30 -28.96
C GLU A 163 14.63 4.97 -28.05
N ALA A 164 13.95 5.99 -28.59
CA ALA A 164 12.84 6.65 -27.94
C ALA A 164 11.53 6.26 -28.63
N ILE A 165 10.57 5.81 -27.86
CA ILE A 165 9.21 5.49 -28.33
C ILE A 165 8.33 6.71 -28.12
N HIS A 166 7.84 7.30 -29.22
CA HIS A 166 7.04 8.55 -29.20
C HIS A 166 5.53 8.33 -29.36
N ALA A 167 5.04 7.13 -29.23
CA ALA A 167 3.68 6.71 -29.57
C ALA A 167 2.58 7.42 -28.75
N ASN A 168 2.23 8.66 -29.10
CA ASN A 168 1.15 9.46 -28.49
C ASN A 168 1.20 9.56 -26.95
N LEU A 169 2.41 9.41 -26.40
CA LEU A 169 2.69 9.58 -24.98
C LEU A 169 3.11 11.03 -24.72
N GLU A 170 2.75 11.59 -23.58
CA GLU A 170 3.11 12.97 -23.20
C GLU A 170 4.63 13.16 -23.18
N ARG A 171 5.36 12.14 -22.71
CA ARG A 171 6.82 12.07 -22.77
C ARG A 171 7.28 10.79 -23.45
N PRO A 172 8.42 10.82 -24.18
CA PRO A 172 8.94 9.63 -24.82
C PRO A 172 9.38 8.59 -23.79
N MET A 173 9.01 7.34 -24.01
CA MET A 173 9.53 6.20 -23.26
C MET A 173 10.85 5.75 -23.91
N PHE A 174 11.94 5.70 -23.14
CA PHE A 174 13.20 5.15 -23.64
C PHE A 174 13.23 3.64 -23.50
N GLN A 175 13.66 2.99 -24.60
CA GLN A 175 13.85 1.55 -24.69
C GLN A 175 15.30 1.22 -25.01
N GLN A 176 15.83 0.16 -24.38
CA GLN A 176 17.05 -0.50 -24.82
C GLN A 176 16.75 -1.93 -25.25
N THR A 177 17.33 -2.33 -26.38
CA THR A 177 17.22 -3.70 -26.90
C THR A 177 18.58 -4.37 -26.83
N ILE A 178 18.64 -5.57 -26.23
CA ILE A 178 19.86 -6.35 -26.01
C ILE A 178 19.66 -7.75 -26.58
N SER A 179 20.52 -8.19 -27.51
CA SER A 179 20.49 -9.57 -28.02
C SER A 179 21.01 -10.54 -26.94
N ILE A 180 20.19 -11.52 -26.58
CA ILE A 180 20.54 -12.55 -25.59
C ILE A 180 20.86 -13.91 -26.22
N GLY A 181 20.88 -14.00 -27.54
CA GLY A 181 21.20 -15.22 -28.32
C GLY A 181 19.96 -15.97 -28.76
N GLY A 182 20.15 -16.88 -29.71
CA GLY A 182 19.05 -17.69 -30.26
C GLY A 182 17.98 -16.91 -31.04
N GLY A 183 18.24 -15.66 -31.38
CA GLY A 183 17.26 -14.76 -32.01
C GLY A 183 16.36 -14.05 -30.97
N ASP A 184 16.57 -14.31 -29.67
CA ASP A 184 15.83 -13.65 -28.58
C ASP A 184 16.48 -12.33 -28.21
N VAL A 185 15.64 -11.41 -27.77
CA VAL A 185 16.03 -10.08 -27.29
C VAL A 185 15.47 -9.81 -25.90
N LEU A 186 16.23 -9.06 -25.12
CA LEU A 186 15.80 -8.43 -23.89
C LEU A 186 15.48 -6.98 -24.20
N GLU A 187 14.30 -6.52 -23.85
CA GLU A 187 13.91 -5.11 -23.96
C GLU A 187 13.81 -4.50 -22.56
N ILE A 188 14.47 -3.36 -22.37
CA ILE A 188 14.52 -2.64 -21.11
C ILE A 188 13.88 -1.28 -21.33
N TYR A 189 12.92 -0.92 -20.48
CA TYR A 189 12.15 0.30 -20.57
C TYR A 189 12.36 1.17 -19.35
N SER A 190 12.54 2.47 -19.54
CA SER A 190 12.55 3.43 -18.44
C SER A 190 11.17 3.48 -17.77
N ALA A 191 11.13 3.29 -16.48
CA ALA A 191 9.89 3.20 -15.69
C ALA A 191 9.98 3.94 -14.33
N PRO A 192 10.46 5.21 -14.30
CA PRO A 192 10.62 5.94 -13.04
C PRO A 192 9.28 6.21 -12.35
N GLY A 193 9.33 6.46 -11.04
CA GLY A 193 8.16 6.84 -10.25
C GLY A 193 8.09 6.16 -8.90
N HIS A 194 8.31 4.85 -8.82
CA HIS A 194 8.58 4.16 -7.57
C HIS A 194 9.96 4.57 -7.01
N SER A 195 10.96 4.51 -7.86
CA SER A 195 12.28 5.11 -7.70
C SER A 195 12.72 5.77 -9.01
N PRO A 196 13.72 6.66 -9.02
CA PRO A 196 14.18 7.34 -10.24
C PRO A 196 14.81 6.39 -11.26
N ASP A 197 15.40 5.31 -10.77
CA ASP A 197 16.15 4.30 -11.53
C ASP A 197 15.31 3.08 -11.94
N SER A 198 14.01 3.06 -11.61
CA SER A 198 13.12 1.94 -11.94
C SER A 198 13.07 1.68 -13.43
N ILE A 199 13.12 0.39 -13.79
CA ILE A 199 12.98 -0.11 -15.18
C ILE A 199 11.98 -1.26 -15.23
N CYS A 200 11.34 -1.41 -16.41
CA CYS A 200 10.65 -2.63 -16.78
C CYS A 200 11.52 -3.43 -17.75
N ILE A 201 11.46 -4.76 -17.66
CA ILE A 201 12.26 -5.67 -18.51
C ILE A 201 11.33 -6.64 -19.20
N ARG A 202 11.37 -6.75 -20.54
CA ARG A 202 10.63 -7.74 -21.29
C ARG A 202 11.55 -8.81 -21.86
N ALA A 203 11.25 -10.06 -21.61
CA ALA A 203 11.87 -11.22 -22.23
C ALA A 203 10.78 -12.13 -22.77
N GLY A 204 10.78 -12.37 -24.09
CA GLY A 204 9.68 -13.08 -24.74
C GLY A 204 8.33 -12.42 -24.48
N GLU A 205 7.37 -13.16 -23.92
CA GLU A 205 6.03 -12.68 -23.54
C GLU A 205 5.90 -12.36 -22.04
N VAL A 206 7.01 -12.29 -21.31
CA VAL A 206 7.05 -11.95 -19.88
C VAL A 206 7.57 -10.53 -19.70
N LEU A 207 6.81 -9.69 -18.97
CA LEU A 207 7.19 -8.33 -18.59
C LEU A 207 7.45 -8.25 -17.08
N PHE A 208 8.69 -8.05 -16.69
CA PHE A 208 9.08 -7.75 -15.32
C PHE A 208 8.82 -6.28 -15.06
N ILE A 209 8.04 -5.97 -14.05
CA ILE A 209 7.53 -4.61 -13.78
C ILE A 209 8.05 -4.01 -12.47
N GLY A 210 9.04 -4.68 -11.82
CA GLY A 210 9.55 -4.27 -10.51
C GLY A 210 8.41 -3.96 -9.55
N ASP A 211 8.52 -2.86 -8.84
CA ASP A 211 7.57 -2.46 -7.80
C ASP A 211 6.47 -1.49 -8.26
N LEU A 212 6.24 -1.41 -9.58
CA LEU A 212 5.22 -0.54 -10.15
C LEU A 212 3.85 -0.67 -9.45
N LEU A 213 3.42 -1.91 -9.17
CA LEU A 213 2.10 -2.16 -8.56
C LEU A 213 2.06 -1.84 -7.06
N ALA A 214 3.20 -1.89 -6.39
CA ALA A 214 3.34 -1.51 -4.98
C ALA A 214 3.48 0.00 -4.79
N ALA A 215 3.95 0.74 -5.81
CA ALA A 215 4.34 2.14 -5.73
C ALA A 215 3.22 3.11 -5.30
N ALA A 216 1.95 2.77 -5.54
CA ALA A 216 0.79 3.55 -5.07
C ALA A 216 0.26 3.07 -3.71
N ASN A 217 0.94 2.15 -3.03
CA ASN A 217 0.60 1.77 -1.68
C ASN A 217 0.98 2.91 -0.72
N PRO A 218 0.09 3.37 0.19
CA PRO A 218 0.42 4.39 1.20
C PRO A 218 1.66 4.07 2.04
N MET A 219 2.01 2.79 2.20
CA MET A 219 3.21 2.36 2.93
C MET A 219 4.51 2.49 2.11
N VAL A 220 4.40 2.69 0.81
CA VAL A 220 5.52 2.74 -0.14
C VAL A 220 5.63 4.12 -0.78
N ALA A 221 4.50 4.77 -1.05
CA ALA A 221 4.46 6.11 -1.62
C ALA A 221 5.22 7.10 -0.73
N GLY A 222 6.07 7.93 -1.35
CA GLY A 222 6.86 8.96 -0.66
C GLY A 222 8.16 8.48 -0.02
N ILE A 223 8.60 7.24 -0.22
CA ILE A 223 9.98 6.84 0.06
C ILE A 223 10.96 7.64 -0.79
N SER A 224 12.24 7.64 -0.40
CA SER A 224 13.25 8.44 -1.10
C SER A 224 13.29 8.15 -2.61
N GLY A 225 13.09 9.18 -3.41
CA GLY A 225 13.05 9.07 -4.88
C GLY A 225 11.68 8.78 -5.49
N TRP A 226 10.66 8.50 -4.69
CA TRP A 226 9.29 8.34 -5.19
C TRP A 226 8.77 9.66 -5.81
N HIS A 227 8.10 9.54 -6.98
CA HIS A 227 7.61 10.72 -7.70
C HIS A 227 6.27 10.43 -8.39
N ARG A 228 5.23 11.15 -7.99
CA ARG A 228 3.86 10.92 -8.42
C ARG A 228 3.67 11.02 -9.94
N GLU A 229 4.13 12.11 -10.52
CA GLU A 229 3.94 12.40 -11.96
C GLU A 229 4.68 11.37 -12.83
N HIS A 230 5.90 11.00 -12.45
CA HIS A 230 6.64 9.95 -13.15
C HIS A 230 5.92 8.59 -13.02
N LEU A 231 5.36 8.29 -11.85
CA LEU A 231 4.61 7.06 -11.63
C LEU A 231 3.38 6.98 -12.53
N ILE A 232 2.63 8.09 -12.66
CA ILE A 232 1.45 8.18 -13.55
C ILE A 232 1.88 7.96 -15.01
N GLU A 233 2.96 8.59 -15.44
CA GLU A 233 3.51 8.39 -16.79
C GLU A 233 3.94 6.94 -17.03
N THR A 234 4.66 6.37 -16.09
CA THR A 234 5.08 4.96 -16.16
C THR A 234 3.89 4.02 -16.24
N GLN A 235 2.82 4.27 -15.51
CA GLN A 235 1.58 3.49 -15.61
C GLN A 235 0.97 3.58 -17.03
N LYS A 236 0.98 4.77 -17.66
CA LYS A 236 0.56 4.94 -19.07
C LYS A 236 1.50 4.21 -20.04
N HIS A 237 2.82 4.28 -19.81
CA HIS A 237 3.82 3.57 -20.60
C HIS A 237 3.63 2.05 -20.54
N VAL A 238 3.42 1.50 -19.35
CA VAL A 238 3.18 0.05 -19.20
C VAL A 238 1.84 -0.35 -19.82
N GLN A 239 0.80 0.48 -19.71
CA GLN A 239 -0.46 0.24 -20.42
C GLN A 239 -0.23 0.16 -21.92
N TRP A 240 0.55 1.08 -22.51
CA TRP A 240 0.92 1.05 -23.92
C TRP A 240 1.70 -0.22 -24.27
N LEU A 241 2.66 -0.66 -23.44
CA LEU A 241 3.39 -1.91 -23.65
C LEU A 241 2.45 -3.13 -23.70
N LEU A 242 1.46 -3.19 -22.79
CA LEU A 242 0.47 -4.27 -22.76
C LEU A 242 -0.42 -4.29 -24.02
N ASP A 243 -0.59 -3.15 -24.68
CA ASP A 243 -1.43 -3.02 -25.88
C ASP A 243 -0.66 -3.27 -27.19
N HIS A 244 0.66 -2.98 -27.22
CA HIS A 244 1.45 -2.98 -28.46
C HIS A 244 2.58 -4.02 -28.50
N LYS A 245 2.91 -4.65 -27.37
CA LYS A 245 3.93 -5.69 -27.30
C LYS A 245 3.29 -7.05 -26.93
N PRO A 246 3.86 -8.16 -27.35
CA PRO A 246 3.33 -9.49 -27.02
C PRO A 246 3.62 -9.84 -25.55
N VAL A 247 2.87 -9.24 -24.62
CA VAL A 247 2.97 -9.51 -23.17
C VAL A 247 1.79 -10.38 -22.74
N ARG A 248 2.09 -11.58 -22.23
CA ARG A 248 1.09 -12.49 -21.63
C ARG A 248 1.08 -12.46 -20.12
N ILE A 249 2.26 -12.29 -19.53
CA ILE A 249 2.47 -12.39 -18.08
C ILE A 249 3.26 -11.18 -17.62
N CYS A 250 2.77 -10.53 -16.57
CA CYS A 250 3.56 -9.56 -15.80
C CYS A 250 4.15 -10.23 -14.56
N TYR A 251 5.43 -9.97 -14.33
CA TYR A 251 6.22 -10.48 -13.22
C TYR A 251 6.54 -9.31 -12.27
N PRO A 252 5.82 -9.15 -11.14
CA PRO A 252 6.08 -8.06 -10.20
C PRO A 252 7.27 -8.37 -9.28
N GLY A 253 7.86 -7.33 -8.69
CA GLY A 253 8.89 -7.46 -7.66
C GLY A 253 8.39 -8.19 -6.42
N HIS A 254 7.11 -8.05 -6.10
CA HIS A 254 6.48 -8.74 -4.96
C HIS A 254 5.16 -9.40 -5.36
N GLY A 255 4.89 -10.56 -4.77
CA GLY A 255 3.65 -11.29 -4.98
C GLY A 255 3.65 -12.24 -6.18
N GLY A 256 2.48 -12.67 -6.60
CA GLY A 256 2.33 -13.67 -7.65
C GLY A 256 2.33 -13.11 -9.06
N LEU A 257 2.50 -14.00 -10.05
CA LEU A 257 2.41 -13.68 -11.45
C LEU A 257 1.00 -13.22 -11.84
N ILE A 258 0.91 -12.23 -12.73
CA ILE A 258 -0.37 -11.63 -13.11
C ILE A 258 -0.53 -11.71 -14.62
N PRO A 259 -1.63 -12.30 -15.14
CA PRO A 259 -1.95 -12.23 -16.56
C PRO A 259 -2.09 -10.78 -17.03
N SER A 260 -1.57 -10.46 -18.23
CA SER A 260 -1.55 -9.08 -18.75
C SER A 260 -2.94 -8.41 -18.80
N GLY A 261 -3.99 -9.18 -19.08
CA GLY A 261 -5.37 -8.66 -19.05
C GLY A 261 -5.79 -8.13 -17.68
N LYS A 262 -5.42 -8.84 -16.60
CA LYS A 262 -5.71 -8.38 -15.22
C LYS A 262 -4.87 -7.16 -14.82
N VAL A 263 -3.65 -7.03 -15.34
CA VAL A 263 -2.78 -5.88 -15.06
C VAL A 263 -3.39 -4.59 -15.61
N ARG A 264 -4.06 -4.63 -16.77
CA ARG A 264 -4.77 -3.46 -17.31
C ARG A 264 -5.79 -2.89 -16.32
N ASP A 265 -6.63 -3.73 -15.74
CA ASP A 265 -7.64 -3.33 -14.76
C ASP A 265 -6.98 -2.81 -13.48
N ILE A 266 -5.87 -3.42 -13.06
CA ILE A 266 -5.10 -2.97 -11.90
C ILE A 266 -4.51 -1.59 -12.16
N LEU A 267 -3.89 -1.34 -13.31
CA LEU A 267 -3.29 -0.06 -13.67
C LEU A 267 -4.31 1.08 -13.68
N GLN A 268 -5.52 0.87 -14.20
CA GLN A 268 -6.59 1.87 -14.16
C GLN A 268 -6.99 2.25 -12.73
N ARG A 269 -7.04 1.28 -11.82
CA ARG A 269 -7.30 1.52 -10.38
C ARG A 269 -6.11 2.23 -9.72
N LEU A 270 -4.88 1.81 -10.07
CA LEU A 270 -3.66 2.42 -9.52
C LEU A 270 -3.51 3.87 -9.96
N GLN A 271 -3.84 4.21 -11.19
CA GLN A 271 -3.80 5.60 -11.66
C GLN A 271 -4.71 6.50 -10.81
N ARG A 272 -5.96 6.08 -10.56
CA ARG A 272 -6.88 6.81 -9.68
C ARG A 272 -6.31 6.93 -8.27
N LYS A 273 -5.75 5.84 -7.74
CA LYS A 273 -5.13 5.84 -6.42
C LYS A 273 -3.88 6.73 -6.37
N THR A 274 -3.05 6.71 -7.40
CA THR A 274 -1.84 7.55 -7.49
C THR A 274 -2.21 9.04 -7.56
N LEU A 275 -3.28 9.38 -8.28
CA LEU A 275 -3.79 10.76 -8.33
C LEU A 275 -4.28 11.26 -6.96
N SER A 276 -4.80 10.37 -6.11
CA SER A 276 -5.21 10.72 -4.75
C SER A 276 -4.04 10.80 -3.74
N LEU A 277 -2.83 10.38 -4.13
CA LEU A 277 -1.63 10.55 -3.31
C LEU A 277 -1.09 11.96 -3.51
N GLY A 278 -1.03 12.73 -2.45
CA GLY A 278 -0.52 14.10 -2.52
C GLY A 278 0.99 14.21 -2.70
N ASP A 279 1.45 15.45 -2.89
CA ASP A 279 2.86 15.77 -2.92
C ASP A 279 3.47 15.64 -1.51
N VAL A 280 4.11 14.52 -1.29
CA VAL A 280 4.70 14.15 0.01
C VAL A 280 5.93 15.00 0.35
N SER A 281 6.48 15.74 -0.64
CA SER A 281 7.70 16.51 -0.48
C SER A 281 7.52 17.85 0.24
N ARG A 282 6.27 18.29 0.47
CA ARG A 282 5.95 19.62 1.02
C ARG A 282 5.28 19.59 2.39
N MET A 283 5.86 18.87 3.35
CA MET A 283 5.37 18.96 4.71
C MET A 283 6.00 20.15 5.45
N ASN A 284 5.14 21.06 5.96
CA ASN A 284 5.53 22.06 6.93
C ASN A 284 5.22 21.60 8.38
N GLU A 285 5.74 22.30 9.39
CA GLU A 285 5.57 21.95 10.80
C GLU A 285 4.09 21.96 11.24
N GLU A 286 3.29 22.92 10.78
CA GLU A 286 1.87 23.02 11.11
C GLU A 286 1.09 21.81 10.62
N ARG A 287 1.38 21.34 9.40
CA ARG A 287 0.79 20.12 8.84
C ARG A 287 1.22 18.87 9.61
N LEU A 288 2.46 18.85 10.10
CA LEU A 288 2.95 17.75 10.92
C LEU A 288 2.18 17.66 12.25
N PHE A 289 1.89 18.80 12.89
CA PHE A 289 1.08 18.86 14.11
C PHE A 289 -0.34 18.34 13.88
N GLN A 290 -1.02 18.82 12.86
CA GLN A 290 -2.39 18.37 12.51
C GLN A 290 -2.45 16.87 12.21
N ILE A 291 -1.42 16.34 11.55
CA ILE A 291 -1.27 14.92 11.24
C ILE A 291 -1.08 14.11 12.52
N THR A 292 -0.24 14.58 13.44
CA THR A 292 0.04 13.87 14.71
C THR A 292 -1.21 13.79 15.58
N ASP A 293 -1.97 14.88 15.72
CA ASP A 293 -3.22 14.90 16.48
C ASP A 293 -4.25 13.92 15.90
N TYR A 294 -4.40 13.92 14.57
CA TYR A 294 -5.30 12.97 13.92
C TYR A 294 -4.84 11.51 14.06
N ALA A 295 -3.53 11.28 13.98
CA ALA A 295 -2.96 9.97 14.17
C ALA A 295 -3.18 9.43 15.60
N LEU A 296 -3.09 10.30 16.62
CA LEU A 296 -3.41 9.94 18.00
C LEU A 296 -4.89 9.57 18.17
N GLU A 297 -5.79 10.24 17.46
CA GLU A 297 -7.22 9.90 17.46
C GLU A 297 -7.50 8.54 16.78
N LEU A 298 -6.82 8.24 15.67
CA LEU A 298 -6.91 6.91 15.05
C LEU A 298 -6.37 5.81 15.97
N LEU A 299 -5.36 6.11 16.77
CA LEU A 299 -4.82 5.19 17.76
C LEU A 299 -5.82 4.92 18.88
N ASP A 300 -6.46 5.97 19.42
CA ASP A 300 -7.52 5.85 20.43
C ASP A 300 -8.69 5.00 19.90
N GLU A 301 -9.07 5.18 18.62
CA GLU A 301 -10.09 4.34 17.96
C GLU A 301 -9.64 2.87 17.84
N ALA A 302 -8.37 2.64 17.52
CA ALA A 302 -7.81 1.31 17.45
C ALA A 302 -7.82 0.62 18.82
N GLU A 303 -7.49 1.34 19.90
CA GLU A 303 -7.61 0.84 21.27
C GLU A 303 -9.05 0.43 21.61
N GLU A 304 -10.05 1.25 21.25
CA GLU A 304 -11.45 0.92 21.46
C GLU A 304 -11.87 -0.34 20.73
N VAL A 305 -11.44 -0.49 19.47
CA VAL A 305 -11.72 -1.69 18.64
C VAL A 305 -11.09 -2.93 19.27
N PHE A 306 -9.82 -2.86 19.67
CA PHE A 306 -9.12 -3.97 20.31
C PHE A 306 -9.71 -4.34 21.67
N SER A 307 -10.06 -3.35 22.48
CA SER A 307 -10.74 -3.59 23.76
C SER A 307 -12.11 -4.25 23.58
N SER A 308 -12.87 -3.87 22.53
CA SER A 308 -14.13 -4.50 22.19
C SER A 308 -13.96 -5.96 21.78
N ILE A 309 -12.92 -6.26 20.97
CA ILE A 309 -12.60 -7.65 20.58
C ILE A 309 -12.24 -8.48 21.81
N ALA A 310 -11.37 -7.96 22.68
CA ALA A 310 -10.97 -8.66 23.90
C ALA A 310 -12.13 -8.92 24.84
N GLY A 311 -13.00 -7.94 25.03
CA GLY A 311 -14.20 -8.10 25.86
C GLY A 311 -15.11 -9.22 25.33
N ARG A 312 -15.26 -9.32 24.01
CA ARG A 312 -16.04 -10.40 23.38
C ARG A 312 -15.39 -11.77 23.57
N LEU A 313 -14.08 -11.87 23.42
CA LEU A 313 -13.36 -13.14 23.64
C LEU A 313 -13.44 -13.60 25.10
N LEU A 314 -13.30 -12.67 26.05
CA LEU A 314 -13.44 -12.96 27.47
C LEU A 314 -14.86 -13.42 27.81
N TYR A 315 -15.87 -12.79 27.20
CA TYR A 315 -17.26 -13.21 27.37
C TYR A 315 -17.51 -14.61 26.82
N VAL A 316 -17.02 -14.91 25.62
CA VAL A 316 -17.12 -16.25 25.02
C VAL A 316 -16.37 -17.28 25.87
N ALA A 317 -15.15 -16.96 26.33
CA ALA A 317 -14.39 -17.84 27.22
C ALA A 317 -15.15 -18.15 28.52
N TYR A 318 -15.77 -17.14 29.12
CA TYR A 318 -16.61 -17.32 30.32
C TYR A 318 -17.81 -18.23 30.05
N GLN A 319 -18.50 -18.07 28.91
CA GLN A 319 -19.62 -18.93 28.54
C GLN A 319 -19.18 -20.39 28.31
N LEU A 320 -18.00 -20.60 27.69
CA LEU A 320 -17.40 -21.91 27.50
C LEU A 320 -17.07 -22.60 28.84
N GLU A 321 -16.57 -21.86 29.81
CA GLU A 321 -16.33 -22.38 31.18
C GLU A 321 -17.63 -22.79 31.87
N CYS A 322 -18.69 -21.99 31.70
CA CYS A 322 -20.02 -22.36 32.21
C CYS A 322 -20.58 -23.65 31.57
N LEU A 323 -20.07 -24.03 30.40
CA LEU A 323 -20.41 -25.26 29.69
C LEU A 323 -19.39 -26.38 29.92
N GLU A 324 -18.47 -26.21 30.87
CA GLU A 324 -17.37 -27.16 31.20
C GLU A 324 -16.39 -27.41 30.03
N GLU A 325 -16.32 -26.50 29.07
CA GLU A 325 -15.42 -26.56 27.89
C GLU A 325 -14.10 -25.80 28.19
N GLU A 326 -13.34 -26.25 29.17
CA GLU A 326 -12.16 -25.54 29.70
C GLU A 326 -11.06 -25.32 28.65
N GLU A 327 -10.81 -26.31 27.76
CA GLU A 327 -9.76 -26.21 26.73
C GLU A 327 -10.12 -25.14 25.68
N ALA A 328 -11.37 -25.08 25.26
CA ALA A 328 -11.85 -24.06 24.33
C ALA A 328 -11.85 -22.66 24.98
N ALA A 329 -12.22 -22.55 26.26
CA ALA A 329 -12.13 -21.32 27.03
C ALA A 329 -10.69 -20.81 27.15
N CYS A 330 -9.73 -21.70 27.43
CA CYS A 330 -8.32 -21.37 27.50
C CYS A 330 -7.79 -20.89 26.16
N ARG A 331 -8.17 -21.52 25.04
CA ARG A 331 -7.83 -21.05 23.68
C ARG A 331 -8.37 -19.66 23.41
N CYS A 332 -9.61 -19.36 23.80
CA CYS A 332 -10.19 -18.03 23.65
C CYS A 332 -9.44 -16.97 24.45
N ARG A 333 -9.03 -17.24 25.68
CA ARG A 333 -8.26 -16.30 26.50
C ARG A 333 -6.85 -16.05 25.98
N SER A 334 -6.19 -17.11 25.52
CA SER A 334 -4.81 -17.03 25.00
C SER A 334 -4.76 -16.43 23.59
N ALA A 335 -5.89 -16.40 22.88
CA ALA A 335 -5.95 -15.92 21.51
C ALA A 335 -5.71 -14.42 21.36
N MET A 336 -5.88 -13.65 22.45
CA MET A 336 -5.66 -12.21 22.45
C MET A 336 -5.02 -11.76 23.77
N PRO A 337 -3.70 -11.79 23.85
CA PRO A 337 -2.98 -11.34 25.04
C PRO A 337 -3.06 -9.80 25.18
N MET A 338 -4.08 -9.30 25.90
CA MET A 338 -4.31 -7.87 26.08
C MET A 338 -3.07 -7.12 26.59
N GLU A 339 -2.35 -7.70 27.56
CA GLU A 339 -1.11 -7.09 28.09
C GLU A 339 -0.08 -6.80 27.00
N LYS A 340 0.03 -7.69 25.99
CA LYS A 340 0.94 -7.50 24.85
C LYS A 340 0.43 -6.44 23.88
N ILE A 341 -0.87 -6.37 23.69
CA ILE A 341 -1.49 -5.35 22.83
C ILE A 341 -1.36 -3.97 23.48
N ASP A 342 -1.67 -3.85 24.76
CA ASP A 342 -1.50 -2.61 25.51
C ASP A 342 -0.04 -2.15 25.50
N ALA A 343 0.92 -3.07 25.60
CA ALA A 343 2.34 -2.76 25.45
C ALA A 343 2.66 -2.23 24.04
N CYS A 344 2.12 -2.83 23.00
CA CYS A 344 2.29 -2.35 21.62
C CYS A 344 1.70 -0.94 21.44
N LEU A 345 0.50 -0.71 21.93
CA LEU A 345 -0.18 0.60 21.85
C LEU A 345 0.58 1.67 22.64
N LEU A 346 1.14 1.32 23.81
CA LEU A 346 1.98 2.22 24.59
C LEU A 346 3.28 2.59 23.86
N GLU A 347 3.92 1.62 23.21
CA GLU A 347 5.11 1.88 22.37
C GLU A 347 4.77 2.78 21.18
N PHE A 348 3.63 2.59 20.55
CA PHE A 348 3.14 3.48 19.51
C PHE A 348 3.01 4.92 20.00
N ARG A 349 2.38 5.13 21.16
CA ARG A 349 2.26 6.45 21.77
C ARG A 349 3.62 7.08 22.10
N LYS A 350 4.61 6.28 22.51
CA LYS A 350 5.97 6.77 22.73
C LYS A 350 6.63 7.23 21.41
N LEU A 351 6.45 6.47 20.34
CA LEU A 351 6.95 6.85 19.01
C LEU A 351 6.30 8.15 18.52
N CYS A 352 4.99 8.30 18.69
CA CYS A 352 4.28 9.54 18.33
C CYS A 352 4.84 10.75 19.06
N ARG A 353 4.97 10.66 20.40
CA ARG A 353 5.56 11.72 21.21
C ARG A 353 7.02 12.01 20.87
N GLY A 354 7.77 10.97 20.50
CA GLY A 354 9.15 11.09 20.05
C GLY A 354 9.27 11.85 18.72
N LEU A 355 8.38 11.54 17.77
CA LEU A 355 8.29 12.24 16.48
C LEU A 355 7.86 13.70 16.67
N ASP A 356 6.81 13.96 17.46
CA ASP A 356 6.27 15.27 17.76
C ASP A 356 7.32 16.17 18.44
N SER A 357 8.06 15.62 19.38
CA SER A 357 9.14 16.34 20.08
C SER A 357 10.44 16.47 19.30
N GLY A 358 10.51 15.96 18.07
CA GLY A 358 11.72 15.93 17.25
C GLY A 358 12.86 15.05 17.79
N LYS A 359 12.58 14.20 18.78
CA LYS A 359 13.57 13.30 19.39
C LYS A 359 13.88 12.08 18.52
N ILE A 360 12.95 11.67 17.65
CA ILE A 360 13.13 10.61 16.68
C ILE A 360 12.89 11.14 15.28
N ARG A 361 13.64 10.61 14.31
CA ARG A 361 13.49 10.95 12.89
C ARG A 361 12.30 10.18 12.30
N ARG A 362 11.76 10.67 11.19
CA ARG A 362 10.65 10.02 10.46
C ARG A 362 10.94 8.57 10.10
N VAL A 363 12.17 8.28 9.71
CA VAL A 363 12.61 6.92 9.36
C VAL A 363 12.55 5.99 10.56
N GLU A 364 13.05 6.45 11.71
CA GLU A 364 12.99 5.70 12.97
C GLU A 364 11.54 5.47 13.41
N PHE A 365 10.69 6.48 13.25
CA PHE A 365 9.26 6.36 13.49
C PHE A 365 8.61 5.32 12.56
N ALA A 366 8.86 5.40 11.25
CA ALA A 366 8.29 4.47 10.28
C ALA A 366 8.70 3.02 10.56
N HIS A 367 9.98 2.80 10.88
CA HIS A 367 10.51 1.48 11.22
C HIS A 367 9.90 0.94 12.51
N GLY A 368 9.87 1.76 13.57
CA GLY A 368 9.26 1.37 14.84
C GLY A 368 7.76 1.10 14.72
N ALA A 369 7.05 1.93 13.98
CA ALA A 369 5.62 1.79 13.74
C ALA A 369 5.29 0.53 12.93
N LEU A 370 6.07 0.22 11.89
CA LEU A 370 5.93 -1.02 11.14
C LEU A 370 6.15 -2.26 12.02
N ALA A 371 7.20 -2.25 12.84
CA ALA A 371 7.49 -3.35 13.76
C ALA A 371 6.33 -3.59 14.75
N ILE A 372 5.74 -2.50 15.26
CA ILE A 372 4.57 -2.60 16.15
C ILE A 372 3.35 -3.14 15.41
N VAL A 373 3.08 -2.68 14.19
CA VAL A 373 1.94 -3.18 13.40
C VAL A 373 2.09 -4.68 13.09
N GLU A 374 3.28 -5.12 12.70
CA GLU A 374 3.55 -6.55 12.48
C GLU A 374 3.43 -7.36 13.78
N GLN A 375 3.86 -6.80 14.90
CA GLN A 375 3.68 -7.43 16.21
C GLN A 375 2.19 -7.52 16.58
N VAL A 376 1.42 -6.46 16.41
CA VAL A 376 -0.04 -6.47 16.63
C VAL A 376 -0.71 -7.50 15.72
N LYS A 377 -0.36 -7.56 14.43
CA LYS A 377 -0.88 -8.59 13.52
C LYS A 377 -0.54 -10.01 13.98
N SER A 378 0.67 -10.22 14.52
CA SER A 378 1.10 -11.54 15.00
C SER A 378 0.37 -12.01 16.26
N LEU A 379 -0.22 -11.08 17.00
CA LEU A 379 -1.03 -11.38 18.18
C LEU A 379 -2.43 -11.90 17.82
N PHE A 380 -2.84 -11.73 16.56
CA PHE A 380 -4.10 -12.23 16.04
C PHE A 380 -3.83 -13.45 15.13
N ASP A 381 -4.03 -14.67 15.63
CA ASP A 381 -4.14 -15.82 14.73
C ASP A 381 -5.58 -15.88 14.19
N PRO A 382 -5.78 -15.58 12.90
CA PRO A 382 -7.13 -15.55 12.33
C PRO A 382 -7.78 -16.94 12.28
N ARG A 383 -7.02 -18.04 12.33
CA ARG A 383 -7.54 -19.39 12.09
C ARG A 383 -8.43 -19.92 13.22
N PRO A 384 -8.00 -19.90 14.49
CA PRO A 384 -8.88 -20.33 15.58
C PRO A 384 -9.94 -19.29 15.96
N LEU A 385 -9.76 -18.04 15.55
CA LEU A 385 -10.61 -16.92 15.95
C LEU A 385 -11.61 -16.50 14.86
N ALA A 386 -11.42 -16.96 13.63
CA ALA A 386 -12.28 -16.62 12.50
C ALA A 386 -13.76 -16.97 12.72
N ALA A 387 -14.02 -18.00 13.52
CA ALA A 387 -15.37 -18.40 13.90
C ALA A 387 -15.96 -17.60 15.07
N ILE A 388 -15.11 -16.95 15.88
CA ILE A 388 -15.53 -16.28 17.14
C ILE A 388 -15.44 -14.77 16.99
N LEU A 389 -14.43 -14.28 16.25
CA LEU A 389 -14.16 -12.86 16.09
C LEU A 389 -14.71 -12.32 14.79
N PRO A 390 -15.37 -11.16 14.83
CA PRO A 390 -15.72 -10.45 13.62
C PRO A 390 -14.45 -10.03 12.88
N GLN A 391 -14.11 -10.73 11.80
CA GLN A 391 -13.01 -10.38 10.90
C GLN A 391 -12.96 -8.89 10.53
N PRO A 392 -14.12 -8.22 10.28
CA PRO A 392 -14.14 -6.79 10.03
C PRO A 392 -13.54 -5.93 11.14
N LEU A 393 -13.69 -6.31 12.42
CA LEU A 393 -13.12 -5.55 13.54
C LEU A 393 -11.59 -5.66 13.61
N ILE A 394 -11.06 -6.87 13.40
CA ILE A 394 -9.60 -7.09 13.34
C ILE A 394 -9.00 -6.32 12.16
N HIS A 395 -9.66 -6.42 11.00
CA HIS A 395 -9.23 -5.71 9.80
C HIS A 395 -9.29 -4.19 9.98
N ARG A 396 -10.32 -3.69 10.65
CA ARG A 396 -10.47 -2.26 10.97
C ARG A 396 -9.35 -1.76 11.89
N GLY A 397 -9.07 -2.46 13.01
CA GLY A 397 -7.97 -2.10 13.92
C GLY A 397 -6.61 -2.07 13.21
N THR A 398 -6.32 -3.11 12.40
CA THR A 398 -5.07 -3.14 11.62
C THR A 398 -5.02 -2.03 10.56
N SER A 399 -6.14 -1.74 9.89
CA SER A 399 -6.24 -0.67 8.90
C SER A 399 -5.99 0.70 9.54
N LEU A 400 -6.54 0.96 10.73
CA LEU A 400 -6.32 2.22 11.47
C LEU A 400 -4.85 2.43 11.81
N LEU A 401 -4.14 1.39 12.24
CA LEU A 401 -2.71 1.47 12.51
C LEU A 401 -1.89 1.73 11.23
N LEU A 402 -2.25 1.09 10.10
CA LEU A 402 -1.60 1.33 8.81
C LEU A 402 -1.89 2.73 8.27
N ASP A 403 -3.10 3.23 8.45
CA ASP A 403 -3.47 4.60 8.10
C ASP A 403 -2.66 5.61 8.92
N PHE A 404 -2.50 5.35 10.22
CA PHE A 404 -1.64 6.14 11.10
C PHE A 404 -0.21 6.25 10.57
N ILE A 405 0.41 5.12 10.20
CA ILE A 405 1.77 5.11 9.63
C ILE A 405 1.82 5.90 8.31
N GLY A 406 0.83 5.70 7.45
CA GLY A 406 0.73 6.41 6.18
C GLY A 406 0.65 7.92 6.36
N ILE A 407 -0.09 8.36 7.37
CA ILE A 407 -0.26 9.77 7.75
C ILE A 407 1.03 10.34 8.30
N ALA A 408 1.58 9.72 9.33
CA ALA A 408 2.77 10.19 10.02
C ALA A 408 4.01 10.28 9.11
N ASN A 409 4.07 9.42 8.09
CA ASN A 409 5.12 9.49 7.06
C ASN A 409 4.78 10.45 5.90
N GLY A 410 3.66 11.16 5.96
CA GLY A 410 3.21 12.04 4.89
C GLY A 410 2.93 11.33 3.56
N ARG A 411 2.68 10.02 3.59
CA ARG A 411 2.44 9.18 2.41
C ARG A 411 0.99 9.19 1.94
N ARG A 412 0.08 9.70 2.76
CA ARG A 412 -1.31 9.97 2.42
C ARG A 412 -1.52 11.46 2.32
N ASN A 413 -2.02 11.93 1.20
CA ASN A 413 -2.60 13.27 1.11
C ASN A 413 -3.99 13.23 1.74
N LEU A 414 -4.02 13.48 3.04
CA LEU A 414 -5.28 13.56 3.79
C LEU A 414 -6.09 14.82 3.44
N GLU A 415 -5.51 15.72 2.66
CA GLU A 415 -5.96 17.10 2.54
C GLU A 415 -6.16 17.55 1.10
N GLU A 416 -6.36 16.64 0.15
CA GLU A 416 -6.84 17.07 -1.14
C GLU A 416 -8.29 17.53 -0.99
N PHE A 417 -8.43 18.83 -0.70
CA PHE A 417 -9.71 19.50 -0.75
C PHE A 417 -10.09 19.64 -2.22
N ILE A 418 -11.05 18.84 -2.63
CA ILE A 418 -11.58 18.84 -3.99
C ILE A 418 -13.01 19.35 -3.99
N PRO A 419 -13.45 19.97 -5.08
CA PRO A 419 -14.88 20.27 -5.26
C PRO A 419 -15.71 18.99 -5.12
N THR A 420 -16.51 18.91 -4.08
CA THR A 420 -17.21 17.69 -3.66
C THR A 420 -18.72 17.90 -3.70
N ASP A 421 -19.44 16.95 -4.31
CA ASP A 421 -20.87 16.80 -4.14
C ASP A 421 -21.16 16.06 -2.83
N VAL A 422 -21.61 16.80 -1.83
CA VAL A 422 -21.87 16.25 -0.49
C VAL A 422 -22.98 15.19 -0.53
N ASN A 423 -24.00 15.37 -1.37
CA ASN A 423 -25.08 14.39 -1.52
C ASN A 423 -24.54 13.06 -2.07
N ALA A 424 -23.65 13.12 -3.07
CA ALA A 424 -23.05 11.91 -3.64
C ALA A 424 -22.21 11.14 -2.60
N VAL A 425 -21.42 11.85 -1.77
CA VAL A 425 -20.64 11.20 -0.71
C VAL A 425 -21.55 10.55 0.34
N ILE A 426 -22.63 11.22 0.76
CA ILE A 426 -23.58 10.64 1.72
C ILE A 426 -24.27 9.41 1.12
N ASP A 427 -24.72 9.47 -0.14
CA ASP A 427 -25.30 8.32 -0.84
C ASP A 427 -24.34 7.12 -0.89
N ASP A 428 -23.06 7.36 -1.18
CA ASP A 428 -22.05 6.31 -1.24
C ASP A 428 -21.78 5.68 0.15
N VAL A 429 -21.74 6.50 1.21
CA VAL A 429 -21.61 6.03 2.60
C VAL A 429 -22.80 5.15 2.99
N LEU A 430 -24.01 5.56 2.66
CA LEU A 430 -25.22 4.80 3.00
C LEU A 430 -25.30 3.50 2.24
N ARG A 431 -24.92 3.46 0.96
CA ARG A 431 -24.83 2.21 0.17
C ARG A 431 -23.76 1.27 0.71
N ALA A 432 -22.59 1.81 1.10
CA ALA A 432 -21.52 1.00 1.71
C ALA A 432 -21.98 0.41 3.05
N GLY A 433 -22.71 1.17 3.86
CA GLY A 433 -23.28 0.71 5.13
C GLY A 433 -24.38 -0.36 4.97
N GLN A 434 -25.16 -0.30 3.87
CA GLN A 434 -26.19 -1.30 3.56
C GLN A 434 -25.61 -2.62 3.03
N ASN A 435 -24.50 -2.55 2.29
CA ASN A 435 -23.80 -3.70 1.71
C ASN A 435 -22.74 -4.30 2.66
N SER A 436 -22.60 -3.79 3.87
CA SER A 436 -21.78 -4.43 4.88
C SER A 436 -22.45 -5.76 5.22
N PRO A 437 -21.83 -6.92 4.93
CA PRO A 437 -22.45 -8.21 5.16
C PRO A 437 -22.89 -8.28 6.62
N HIS A 438 -24.12 -8.72 6.82
CA HIS A 438 -24.61 -9.04 8.16
C HIS A 438 -23.59 -9.95 8.82
N LEU A 439 -23.15 -9.62 10.01
CA LEU A 439 -22.15 -10.35 10.79
C LEU A 439 -22.49 -11.85 10.97
N THR A 440 -23.71 -12.25 10.63
CA THR A 440 -24.22 -13.62 10.70
C THR A 440 -23.99 -14.44 9.43
N ASP A 441 -23.99 -13.85 8.25
CA ASP A 441 -23.95 -14.63 6.99
C ASP A 441 -22.53 -14.96 6.53
N SER A 442 -21.54 -14.17 6.87
CA SER A 442 -20.14 -14.40 6.45
C SER A 442 -19.36 -15.35 7.36
N VAL A 443 -19.88 -15.68 8.54
CA VAL A 443 -19.22 -16.62 9.48
C VAL A 443 -19.51 -18.08 9.11
N LEU A 444 -20.61 -18.35 8.41
CA LEU A 444 -21.05 -19.70 8.10
C LEU A 444 -20.38 -20.32 6.85
N ASP A 445 -19.82 -19.50 5.95
CA ASP A 445 -19.27 -19.98 4.67
C ASP A 445 -17.79 -20.46 4.71
N TYR A 446 -17.11 -20.39 5.86
CA TYR A 446 -15.65 -20.61 5.89
C TYR A 446 -15.17 -21.79 6.74
N VAL A 447 -16.04 -22.64 7.32
CA VAL A 447 -15.61 -23.61 8.32
C VAL A 447 -16.16 -25.01 8.05
N GLU A 448 -15.30 -25.94 7.66
CA GLU A 448 -15.68 -27.34 7.37
C GLU A 448 -15.48 -28.20 8.60
N ASP A 449 -15.33 -28.40 9.63
CA ASP A 449 -15.31 -29.53 10.60
C ASP A 449 -15.35 -29.21 12.12
N ASP A 450 -14.74 -28.12 12.58
CA ASP A 450 -14.92 -27.67 13.99
C ASP A 450 -16.05 -26.64 14.12
N ALA A 451 -16.64 -26.27 13.02
CA ALA A 451 -17.59 -25.18 12.86
C ALA A 451 -19.00 -25.48 13.30
N GLN A 452 -19.44 -26.69 13.17
CA GLN A 452 -20.82 -27.04 13.59
C GLN A 452 -20.96 -26.84 15.10
N PHE A 453 -19.93 -27.15 15.87
CA PHE A 453 -19.92 -26.91 17.31
C PHE A 453 -19.85 -25.43 17.66
N LEU A 454 -18.93 -24.69 17.04
CA LEU A 454 -18.77 -23.26 17.27
C LEU A 454 -19.96 -22.46 16.73
N ALA A 455 -20.52 -22.83 15.57
CA ALA A 455 -21.76 -22.24 15.06
C ALA A 455 -22.96 -22.49 15.97
N ALA A 456 -23.11 -23.70 16.51
CA ALA A 456 -24.14 -23.99 17.49
C ALA A 456 -23.94 -23.22 18.81
N LEU A 457 -22.69 -22.97 19.19
CA LEU A 457 -22.32 -22.18 20.36
C LEU A 457 -22.57 -20.68 20.14
N VAL A 458 -22.16 -20.15 18.99
CA VAL A 458 -22.41 -18.76 18.60
C VAL A 458 -23.92 -18.50 18.46
N LEU A 459 -24.69 -19.44 17.92
CA LEU A 459 -26.14 -19.35 17.85
C LEU A 459 -26.80 -19.45 19.25
N ARG A 460 -26.23 -20.21 20.18
CA ARG A 460 -26.73 -20.27 21.58
C ARG A 460 -26.39 -19.02 22.39
N ILE A 461 -25.20 -18.43 22.17
CA ILE A 461 -24.71 -17.26 22.87
C ILE A 461 -25.22 -15.97 22.19
N GLY A 462 -25.45 -16.00 20.87
CA GLY A 462 -25.79 -14.84 20.03
C GLY A 462 -27.29 -14.53 19.93
N HIS A 463 -28.15 -15.16 20.69
CA HIS A 463 -29.55 -14.76 20.78
C HIS A 463 -29.79 -13.61 21.77
N GLU A 464 -28.98 -12.55 21.70
CA GLU A 464 -29.59 -11.23 21.80
C GLU A 464 -30.32 -10.98 20.48
N PRO A 465 -31.61 -10.60 20.51
CA PRO A 465 -32.31 -10.22 19.29
C PRO A 465 -31.48 -9.14 18.63
N ALA A 466 -31.11 -9.37 17.39
CA ALA A 466 -30.33 -8.40 16.61
C ALA A 466 -31.05 -7.06 16.79
N ALA A 467 -30.42 -6.13 17.52
CA ALA A 467 -31.02 -4.84 17.79
C ALA A 467 -31.36 -4.27 16.42
N GLU A 468 -32.65 -4.02 16.16
CA GLU A 468 -33.10 -3.52 14.87
C GLU A 468 -32.24 -2.31 14.51
N ARG A 469 -31.51 -2.40 13.39
CA ARG A 469 -30.69 -1.28 12.93
C ARG A 469 -31.61 -0.10 12.70
N PRO A 470 -31.21 1.11 13.13
CA PRO A 470 -32.02 2.29 12.89
C PRO A 470 -32.22 2.49 11.38
N VAL A 471 -33.44 2.76 10.98
CA VAL A 471 -33.73 3.11 9.60
C VAL A 471 -33.10 4.47 9.30
N VAL A 472 -32.23 4.54 8.31
CA VAL A 472 -31.62 5.81 7.90
C VAL A 472 -32.42 6.44 6.79
N HIS A 473 -32.95 7.64 7.05
CA HIS A 473 -33.69 8.45 6.08
C HIS A 473 -32.79 9.57 5.57
N PHE A 474 -32.44 9.54 4.28
CA PHE A 474 -31.69 10.61 3.65
C PHE A 474 -32.62 11.51 2.83
N LEU A 475 -32.58 12.81 3.14
CA LEU A 475 -33.40 13.85 2.50
C LEU A 475 -32.44 14.88 1.85
N PRO A 476 -31.98 14.62 0.61
CA PRO A 476 -31.08 15.52 -0.08
C PRO A 476 -31.80 16.76 -0.58
N HIS A 477 -31.25 17.95 -0.29
CA HIS A 477 -31.61 19.17 -0.97
C HIS A 477 -30.96 19.24 -2.36
N ARG A 478 -31.71 19.61 -3.40
CA ARG A 478 -31.20 19.74 -4.77
C ARG A 478 -31.72 21.02 -5.43
N PRO A 479 -30.83 21.78 -6.10
CA PRO A 479 -29.39 21.58 -6.26
C PRO A 479 -28.61 22.05 -5.04
N LEU A 480 -27.44 21.41 -4.77
CA LEU A 480 -26.42 21.89 -3.83
C LEU A 480 -25.18 22.34 -4.60
N PRO A 481 -24.48 23.39 -4.15
CA PRO A 481 -23.17 23.72 -4.71
C PRO A 481 -22.12 22.67 -4.35
N TYR A 482 -21.11 22.53 -5.21
CA TYR A 482 -19.90 21.83 -4.85
C TYR A 482 -19.15 22.62 -3.79
N VAL A 483 -18.66 21.93 -2.77
CA VAL A 483 -17.85 22.53 -1.70
C VAL A 483 -16.50 21.87 -1.63
N SER A 484 -15.48 22.63 -1.24
CA SER A 484 -14.12 22.11 -1.12
C SER A 484 -14.00 21.28 0.15
N LEU A 485 -13.94 19.96 0.03
CA LEU A 485 -13.84 19.00 1.14
C LEU A 485 -12.80 17.92 0.88
N ALA A 486 -12.21 17.41 1.95
CA ALA A 486 -11.45 16.15 1.92
C ALA A 486 -12.42 14.96 1.85
N ALA A 487 -12.96 14.67 0.65
CA ALA A 487 -14.09 13.78 0.43
C ALA A 487 -13.91 12.36 0.99
N GLY A 488 -12.72 11.76 0.82
CA GLY A 488 -12.44 10.42 1.35
C GLY A 488 -12.43 10.38 2.88
N ARG A 489 -11.89 11.42 3.51
CA ARG A 489 -11.90 11.58 4.97
C ARG A 489 -13.32 11.84 5.47
N PHE A 490 -14.06 12.68 4.80
CA PHE A 490 -15.46 12.95 5.14
C PHE A 490 -16.31 11.67 5.09
N SER A 491 -16.16 10.87 4.03
CA SER A 491 -16.85 9.57 3.91
C SER A 491 -16.55 8.65 5.10
N ASN A 492 -15.28 8.46 5.46
CA ASN A 492 -14.88 7.60 6.58
C ASN A 492 -15.36 8.15 7.94
N THR A 493 -15.25 9.47 8.16
CA THR A 493 -15.68 10.10 9.40
C THR A 493 -17.19 10.01 9.56
N LEU A 494 -17.96 10.24 8.48
CA LEU A 494 -19.42 10.13 8.49
C LEU A 494 -19.87 8.70 8.79
N LEU A 495 -19.25 7.69 8.16
CA LEU A 495 -19.56 6.29 8.42
C LEU A 495 -19.35 5.93 9.89
N THR A 496 -18.18 6.27 10.44
CA THR A 496 -17.85 6.03 11.86
C THR A 496 -18.80 6.77 12.81
N PHE A 497 -19.20 7.99 12.44
CA PHE A 497 -20.14 8.79 13.22
C PHE A 497 -21.55 8.18 13.23
N LEU A 498 -22.03 7.69 12.10
CA LEU A 498 -23.32 7.01 12.00
C LEU A 498 -23.32 5.69 12.77
N ASP A 499 -22.24 4.92 12.71
CA ASP A 499 -22.07 3.70 13.51
C ASP A 499 -22.10 3.99 15.01
N TRP A 500 -21.44 5.07 15.45
CA TRP A 500 -21.47 5.49 16.85
C TRP A 500 -22.88 5.94 17.28
N LEU A 501 -23.62 6.65 16.43
CA LEU A 501 -25.00 7.02 16.71
C LEU A 501 -25.92 5.81 16.80
N ALA A 502 -25.72 4.80 15.93
CA ALA A 502 -26.48 3.57 15.93
C ALA A 502 -26.32 2.75 17.23
N GLN A 503 -25.16 2.84 17.89
CA GLN A 503 -24.91 2.18 19.20
C GLN A 503 -25.82 2.70 20.32
N ALA A 504 -26.39 3.89 20.18
CA ALA A 504 -27.37 4.43 21.13
C ALA A 504 -28.80 3.89 20.88
N HIS A 505 -28.95 2.91 19.96
CA HIS A 505 -30.22 2.28 19.59
C HIS A 505 -31.37 3.26 19.26
N PRO A 506 -31.13 4.28 18.39
CA PRO A 506 -32.20 5.12 17.90
C PRO A 506 -33.14 4.30 17.01
N THR A 507 -34.41 4.65 16.97
CA THR A 507 -35.39 3.99 16.07
C THR A 507 -35.10 4.34 14.62
N SER A 508 -34.65 5.55 14.35
CA SER A 508 -34.21 5.99 13.03
C SER A 508 -33.17 7.09 13.13
N ILE A 509 -32.42 7.29 12.05
CA ILE A 509 -31.47 8.41 11.87
C ILE A 509 -31.91 9.17 10.62
N ARG A 510 -32.18 10.46 10.76
CA ARG A 510 -32.52 11.34 9.66
C ARG A 510 -31.33 12.18 9.28
N ILE A 511 -30.95 12.16 8.02
CA ILE A 511 -29.87 12.97 7.45
C ILE A 511 -30.51 13.94 6.46
N GLU A 512 -30.30 15.24 6.63
CA GLU A 512 -30.78 16.26 5.71
C GLU A 512 -29.64 17.16 5.28
N THR A 513 -29.59 17.48 4.00
CA THR A 513 -28.69 18.50 3.46
C THR A 513 -29.49 19.75 3.11
N GLY A 514 -28.86 20.92 3.18
CA GLY A 514 -29.53 22.18 2.85
C GLY A 514 -28.57 23.35 2.74
N MET A 515 -29.18 24.51 2.46
CA MET A 515 -28.48 25.79 2.41
C MET A 515 -29.20 26.78 3.31
N ASP A 516 -28.45 27.53 4.10
CA ASP A 516 -28.96 28.69 4.83
C ASP A 516 -28.05 29.92 4.58
N ARG A 517 -28.24 31.00 5.34
CA ARG A 517 -27.44 32.23 5.17
C ARG A 517 -25.96 32.04 5.47
N SER A 518 -25.58 30.97 6.18
CA SER A 518 -24.21 30.62 6.56
C SER A 518 -23.61 29.55 5.62
N GLY A 519 -24.29 29.20 4.51
CA GLY A 519 -23.78 28.22 3.56
C GLY A 519 -24.42 26.84 3.65
N LEU A 520 -23.73 25.84 3.09
CA LEU A 520 -24.15 24.44 3.08
C LEU A 520 -24.10 23.83 4.49
N PHE A 521 -25.14 23.08 4.82
CA PHE A 521 -25.18 22.29 6.06
C PHE A 521 -25.66 20.86 5.81
N VAL A 522 -25.24 19.95 6.71
CA VAL A 522 -25.76 18.58 6.84
C VAL A 522 -26.26 18.43 8.27
N THR A 523 -27.53 18.08 8.47
CA THR A 523 -28.07 17.73 9.80
C THR A 523 -28.17 16.22 9.93
N VAL A 524 -27.84 15.70 11.11
CA VAL A 524 -27.96 14.30 11.48
C VAL A 524 -28.76 14.21 12.77
N SER A 525 -30.01 13.74 12.68
CA SER A 525 -30.97 13.72 13.78
C SER A 525 -31.39 12.28 14.10
N PRO A 526 -30.87 11.68 15.18
CA PRO A 526 -31.35 10.37 15.65
C PRO A 526 -32.72 10.53 16.33
N ALA A 527 -33.70 9.69 15.95
CA ALA A 527 -35.03 9.66 16.60
C ALA A 527 -35.07 8.59 17.69
N GLY A 528 -35.58 8.93 18.87
CA GLY A 528 -35.66 8.04 20.04
C GLY A 528 -34.98 8.63 21.28
N ARG A 529 -34.81 7.84 22.34
CA ARG A 529 -34.28 8.32 23.62
C ARG A 529 -32.82 8.80 23.56
N CYS A 530 -32.57 9.94 22.91
CA CYS A 530 -31.28 10.65 23.00
C CYS A 530 -31.23 11.70 24.14
N GLY A 531 -32.20 11.68 25.06
CA GLY A 531 -32.44 12.74 26.05
C GLY A 531 -31.66 12.67 27.37
N GLU A 532 -30.66 11.83 27.51
CA GLU A 532 -29.82 11.86 28.73
C GLU A 532 -28.68 12.87 28.56
N ALA A 533 -28.42 13.62 29.67
CA ALA A 533 -27.29 14.54 29.72
C ALA A 533 -25.99 13.84 29.30
N PRO A 534 -25.13 14.49 28.47
CA PRO A 534 -23.94 13.85 27.95
C PRO A 534 -23.02 13.41 29.08
N THR A 535 -22.81 12.09 29.19
CA THR A 535 -21.78 11.58 30.10
C THR A 535 -20.41 12.12 29.68
N PRO A 536 -19.42 12.22 30.60
CA PRO A 536 -18.07 12.67 30.25
C PRO A 536 -17.46 11.91 29.05
N HIS A 537 -17.75 10.62 28.93
CA HIS A 537 -17.31 9.78 27.80
C HIS A 537 -17.98 10.20 26.48
N ARG A 538 -19.29 10.45 26.49
CA ARG A 538 -20.03 10.91 25.31
C ARG A 538 -19.53 12.28 24.83
N LYS A 539 -19.22 13.19 25.77
CA LYS A 539 -18.64 14.50 25.42
C LYS A 539 -17.28 14.35 24.75
N LYS A 540 -16.37 13.53 25.32
CA LYS A 540 -15.05 13.25 24.72
C LYS A 540 -15.18 12.70 23.29
N LYS A 541 -16.15 11.84 23.04
CA LYS A 541 -16.39 11.25 21.72
C LYS A 541 -16.93 12.29 20.72
N ILE A 542 -17.83 13.16 21.14
CA ILE A 542 -18.32 14.28 20.31
C ILE A 542 -17.17 15.23 19.97
N ASP A 543 -16.31 15.57 20.92
CA ASP A 543 -15.15 16.43 20.69
C ASP A 543 -14.17 15.79 19.69
N SER A 544 -13.99 14.46 19.73
CA SER A 544 -13.19 13.71 18.74
C SER A 544 -13.80 13.83 17.34
N PHE A 545 -15.11 13.60 17.20
CA PHE A 545 -15.78 13.77 15.89
C PHE A 545 -15.74 15.22 15.39
N ALA A 546 -15.85 16.19 16.29
CA ALA A 546 -15.73 17.61 15.92
C ALA A 546 -14.37 17.93 15.29
N ARG A 547 -13.28 17.42 15.88
CA ARG A 547 -11.94 17.55 15.29
C ARG A 547 -11.81 16.84 13.94
N ARG A 548 -12.33 15.62 13.82
CA ARG A 548 -12.30 14.84 12.57
C ARG A 548 -13.06 15.55 11.43
N PHE A 549 -14.26 16.07 11.72
CA PHE A 549 -15.03 16.82 10.73
C PHE A 549 -14.34 18.14 10.36
N HIS A 550 -13.71 18.81 11.33
CA HIS A 550 -12.93 20.02 11.05
C HIS A 550 -11.78 19.74 10.07
N LEU A 551 -11.10 18.62 10.21
CA LEU A 551 -10.07 18.17 9.26
C LEU A 551 -10.62 17.85 7.86
N CYS A 552 -11.92 17.57 7.75
CA CYS A 552 -12.60 17.41 6.46
C CYS A 552 -13.04 18.75 5.86
N GLY A 553 -12.93 19.86 6.58
CA GLY A 553 -13.44 21.18 6.19
C GLY A 553 -14.85 21.46 6.70
N LEU A 554 -15.34 20.72 7.69
CA LEU A 554 -16.67 20.86 8.26
C LEU A 554 -16.60 21.15 9.76
N LEU A 555 -17.50 21.95 10.27
CA LEU A 555 -17.68 22.23 11.70
C LEU A 555 -18.87 21.44 12.23
N LEU A 556 -18.65 20.59 13.23
CA LEU A 556 -19.70 19.86 13.92
C LEU A 556 -20.26 20.73 15.06
N GLN A 557 -21.56 20.95 15.05
CA GLN A 557 -22.32 21.64 16.08
C GLN A 557 -23.37 20.71 16.67
N THR A 558 -23.47 20.69 18.01
CA THR A 558 -24.54 19.94 18.69
C THR A 558 -25.79 20.81 18.74
N GLU A 559 -26.90 20.28 18.25
CA GLU A 559 -28.23 20.90 18.31
C GLU A 559 -29.12 20.18 19.33
N LYS A 560 -30.30 20.74 19.64
CA LYS A 560 -31.23 20.17 20.61
C LYS A 560 -31.65 18.72 20.26
N ASP A 561 -31.84 18.46 18.97
CA ASP A 561 -32.38 17.20 18.47
C ASP A 561 -31.36 16.44 17.58
N GLY A 562 -30.08 16.79 17.66
CA GLY A 562 -29.06 16.12 16.83
C GLY A 562 -27.78 16.91 16.65
N PHE A 563 -27.23 16.80 15.45
CA PHE A 563 -25.96 17.38 15.07
C PHE A 563 -26.07 18.10 13.74
N ARG A 564 -25.34 19.19 13.59
CA ARG A 564 -25.23 19.95 12.35
C ARG A 564 -23.76 20.08 11.93
N LEU A 565 -23.47 19.71 10.71
CA LEU A 565 -22.20 19.94 10.06
C LEU A 565 -22.32 21.16 9.14
N ARG A 566 -21.37 22.08 9.19
CA ARG A 566 -21.29 23.26 8.33
C ARG A 566 -19.93 23.35 7.69
N VAL A 567 -19.86 23.92 6.49
CA VAL A 567 -18.55 24.22 5.87
C VAL A 567 -17.81 25.25 6.71
N ALA A 568 -16.53 25.03 7.02
CA ALA A 568 -15.71 25.94 7.79
C ALA A 568 -15.48 27.25 7.01
N GLU A 569 -15.79 28.40 7.61
CA GLU A 569 -15.54 29.71 7.00
C GLU A 569 -14.04 29.93 6.75
N GLY A 570 -13.68 30.49 5.59
CA GLY A 570 -12.29 30.82 5.22
C GLY A 570 -11.62 29.88 4.24
N ARG A 571 -12.31 28.83 3.76
CA ARG A 571 -11.86 27.94 2.68
C ARG A 571 -12.76 28.03 1.44
N ASP A 572 -13.35 29.18 1.17
CA ASP A 572 -14.14 29.39 -0.03
C ASP A 572 -13.27 29.24 -1.27
N ALA A 573 -13.85 28.52 -2.23
CA ALA A 573 -13.34 28.20 -3.54
C ALA A 573 -12.38 29.28 -4.06
N ALA A 574 -11.13 28.92 -4.27
CA ALA A 574 -10.29 29.63 -5.21
C ALA A 574 -11.00 29.56 -6.56
N GLU A 575 -11.75 30.63 -6.87
CA GLU A 575 -12.29 30.88 -8.20
C GLU A 575 -11.17 30.72 -9.21
N GLY A 576 -11.39 29.83 -10.17
CA GLY A 576 -10.61 29.77 -11.38
C GLY A 576 -10.70 31.07 -12.12
N GLN A 577 -9.81 32.02 -11.83
CA GLN A 577 -9.45 33.10 -12.73
C GLN A 577 -8.03 32.84 -13.22
N ALA A 578 -7.96 32.25 -14.40
CA ALA A 578 -6.85 32.45 -15.31
C ALA A 578 -6.83 33.93 -15.69
N SER A 579 -5.93 34.69 -15.05
CA SER A 579 -5.46 35.95 -15.62
C SER A 579 -3.94 35.90 -15.56
N GLY A 580 -3.36 35.85 -16.78
CA GLY A 580 -1.96 36.13 -16.96
C GLY A 580 -1.63 37.53 -16.45
N ASP A 581 -0.54 37.70 -15.83
CA ASP A 581 0.56 38.55 -16.27
C ASP A 581 1.70 38.63 -15.22
N SER A 582 2.88 38.40 -15.73
CA SER A 582 4.15 39.10 -15.54
C SER A 582 4.71 39.43 -14.15
N ARG A 583 5.91 38.93 -13.97
CA ARG A 583 7.15 39.59 -13.46
C ARG A 583 7.27 39.90 -11.98
N GLY A 584 8.37 39.38 -11.45
CA GLY A 584 9.08 40.05 -10.36
C GLY A 584 9.81 39.11 -9.39
N THR A 585 11.00 38.74 -9.78
CA THR A 585 12.29 38.75 -9.03
C THR A 585 12.29 38.83 -7.49
N PHE A 586 13.23 38.04 -6.94
CA PHE A 586 14.02 38.17 -5.69
C PHE A 586 13.38 37.59 -4.40
N PHE A 587 13.95 36.68 -3.81
CA PHE A 587 15.08 36.18 -3.04
C PHE A 587 14.94 34.69 -2.72
#